data_96bf67b45767162d389dc238ad606606
#
_entry.id   96bf67b45767162d389dc238ad606606
#
_cell.length_a   1.000
_cell.length_b   1.000
_cell.length_c   1.000
_cell.angle_alpha   90.00
_cell.angle_beta   90.00
_cell.angle_gamma   90.00
#
_symmetry.space_group_name_H-M   'P 1'
#
loop_
_entity.id
_entity.type
_entity.pdbx_description
1 polymer ?
#
loop_
_entity_poly.entity_id
_entity_poly.type
_entity_poly.pdbx_seq_one_letter_code
_entity_poly.pdbx_strand_id
1 'polypeptide(L)'
;NANSIFILPIRLTSKTDSVNFEQRDLILKPQVKQLGIKFEKSSTMIDLGINKEEEIIAEIKVSMTSGVINQWNFTAGITASTDQTEIDAYNTAQGTDYKAVPEGAFYQLEDLIFSSGISESVGVLVVDRSKLTKGATYLIPLQLEQSEDLETITSDTKKHYVILKYMFDMVDDKIDLTDKITDPLSCGANSLSFLYDDDTSTAYETKYQSASGNAQYGQPIDINLGKEMRAIMFEYITKGWNNSGPKVIKLFTSNDGTNWNEFVEINEGLPTASEGGKTYTSKVFTSPNPFSYLRLTVMESYLGNCIGEFQPGSTSWYACWGMAELKLWGM
;
A
#
# COMPACT_ATOMS: atom_id res chain seq x y z
N ASN A 1 -6.77 -44.75 3.52
CA ASN A 1 -6.82 -45.03 2.07
C ASN A 1 -8.24 -44.86 1.57
N ALA A 2 -8.47 -43.87 0.69
CA ALA A 2 -9.78 -43.51 0.16
C ALA A 2 -10.51 -44.63 -0.60
N ASN A 3 -9.79 -45.67 -0.98
CA ASN A 3 -10.32 -46.83 -1.71
C ASN A 3 -10.47 -48.11 -0.85
N SER A 4 -10.36 -48.00 0.46
CA SER A 4 -10.51 -49.15 1.35
C SER A 4 -11.99 -49.45 1.55
N ILE A 5 -12.40 -50.70 1.27
CA ILE A 5 -13.73 -51.22 1.57
C ILE A 5 -13.63 -51.98 2.89
N PHE A 6 -14.40 -51.58 3.86
CA PHE A 6 -14.48 -52.29 5.14
C PHE A 6 -15.76 -53.09 5.15
N ILE A 7 -15.63 -54.40 5.38
CA ILE A 7 -16.76 -55.30 5.54
C ILE A 7 -16.86 -55.62 7.05
N LEU A 8 -17.97 -55.19 7.65
CA LEU A 8 -18.30 -55.52 9.03
C LEU A 8 -19.37 -56.61 9.01
N PRO A 9 -19.02 -57.87 9.31
CA PRO A 9 -19.99 -58.92 9.41
C PRO A 9 -20.85 -58.72 10.66
N ILE A 10 -22.15 -58.54 10.46
CA ILE A 10 -23.12 -58.44 11.54
C ILE A 10 -23.88 -59.72 11.64
N ARG A 11 -23.81 -60.40 12.80
CA ARG A 11 -24.58 -61.58 13.11
C ARG A 11 -25.64 -61.23 14.13
N LEU A 12 -26.90 -61.41 13.74
CA LEU A 12 -28.01 -61.34 14.65
C LEU A 12 -28.15 -62.71 15.38
N THR A 13 -28.21 -62.70 16.69
CA THR A 13 -28.47 -63.87 17.50
C THR A 13 -29.79 -63.72 18.23
N SER A 14 -30.67 -64.74 18.12
CA SER A 14 -31.92 -64.78 18.89
C SER A 14 -31.79 -65.70 20.04
N LYS A 15 -32.49 -65.43 21.14
CA LYS A 15 -32.60 -66.27 22.30
C LYS A 15 -33.68 -67.37 22.16
N THR A 16 -34.44 -67.42 21.05
CA THR A 16 -35.50 -68.37 20.78
C THR A 16 -35.23 -69.05 19.44
N ASP A 17 -35.31 -70.38 19.42
CA ASP A 17 -34.97 -71.25 18.30
C ASP A 17 -35.87 -71.21 17.07
N SER A 18 -36.74 -70.19 16.93
CA SER A 18 -37.73 -70.15 15.89
C SER A 18 -37.58 -68.99 14.85
N VAL A 19 -36.42 -68.30 14.79
CA VAL A 19 -36.18 -67.19 13.85
C VAL A 19 -35.06 -67.55 12.88
N ASN A 20 -35.41 -67.60 11.59
CA ASN A 20 -34.41 -67.67 10.52
C ASN A 20 -33.71 -66.34 10.36
N PHE A 21 -32.41 -66.29 10.55
CA PHE A 21 -31.58 -65.14 10.27
C PHE A 21 -30.88 -65.29 8.96
N GLU A 22 -31.02 -64.27 8.10
CA GLU A 22 -30.10 -64.09 6.97
C GLU A 22 -28.89 -63.30 7.45
N GLN A 23 -27.70 -63.86 7.22
CA GLN A 23 -26.45 -63.11 7.42
C GLN A 23 -26.37 -62.07 6.33
N ARG A 24 -26.23 -60.82 6.71
CA ARG A 24 -25.98 -59.72 5.78
C ARG A 24 -24.68 -59.01 6.15
N ASP A 25 -23.87 -58.75 5.15
CA ASP A 25 -22.67 -57.96 5.29
C ASP A 25 -23.04 -56.46 5.18
N LEU A 26 -22.61 -55.67 6.19
CA LEU A 26 -22.66 -54.22 6.08
C LEU A 26 -21.42 -53.76 5.38
N ILE A 27 -21.59 -53.31 4.14
CA ILE A 27 -20.51 -52.70 3.35
C ILE A 27 -20.42 -51.22 3.69
N LEU A 28 -19.40 -50.89 4.48
CA LEU A 28 -19.05 -49.50 4.75
C LEU A 28 -18.12 -49.02 3.66
N LYS A 29 -18.61 -48.06 2.87
CA LYS A 29 -17.77 -47.27 1.97
C LYS A 29 -17.49 -45.95 2.70
N PRO A 30 -16.29 -45.79 3.27
CA PRO A 30 -15.96 -44.53 3.86
C PRO A 30 -15.94 -43.46 2.74
N GLN A 31 -16.78 -42.46 2.83
CA GLN A 31 -16.60 -41.24 2.05
C GLN A 31 -15.49 -40.45 2.74
N VAL A 32 -14.28 -40.53 2.21
CA VAL A 32 -13.23 -39.60 2.60
C VAL A 32 -13.60 -38.27 1.98
N LYS A 33 -14.08 -37.34 2.78
CA LYS A 33 -14.16 -35.93 2.35
C LYS A 33 -12.74 -35.46 2.15
N GLN A 34 -12.37 -35.18 0.92
CA GLN A 34 -11.09 -34.53 0.64
C GLN A 34 -11.06 -33.17 1.36
N LEU A 35 -9.90 -32.83 1.91
CA LEU A 35 -9.70 -31.58 2.60
C LEU A 35 -9.47 -30.47 1.55
N GLY A 36 -10.20 -29.39 1.65
CA GLY A 36 -9.94 -28.20 0.86
C GLY A 36 -9.28 -27.13 1.71
N ILE A 37 -8.30 -26.44 1.15
CA ILE A 37 -7.64 -25.28 1.75
C ILE A 37 -7.70 -24.07 0.83
N LYS A 38 -7.59 -22.88 1.39
CA LYS A 38 -7.62 -21.61 0.66
C LYS A 38 -6.79 -20.56 1.38
N PHE A 39 -6.22 -19.63 0.64
CA PHE A 39 -5.72 -18.40 1.23
C PHE A 39 -6.88 -17.58 1.80
N GLU A 40 -6.70 -16.99 2.97
CA GLU A 40 -7.72 -16.13 3.58
C GLU A 40 -7.86 -14.78 2.87
N LYS A 41 -6.79 -14.30 2.25
CA LYS A 41 -6.73 -13.07 1.49
C LYS A 41 -6.11 -13.31 0.14
N SER A 42 -6.46 -12.50 -0.83
CA SER A 42 -5.85 -12.51 -2.17
C SER A 42 -4.47 -11.85 -2.20
N SER A 43 -4.20 -10.93 -1.26
CA SER A 43 -2.91 -10.23 -1.19
C SER A 43 -2.57 -9.75 0.21
N THR A 44 -1.26 -9.57 0.45
CA THR A 44 -0.67 -8.88 1.61
C THR A 44 0.29 -7.82 1.10
N MET A 45 0.13 -6.58 1.56
CA MET A 45 1.03 -5.48 1.20
C MET A 45 1.90 -5.12 2.42
N ILE A 46 3.20 -4.99 2.19
CA ILE A 46 4.19 -4.57 3.18
C ILE A 46 4.88 -3.32 2.66
N ASP A 47 4.81 -2.24 3.42
CA ASP A 47 5.53 -1.00 3.10
C ASP A 47 6.91 -1.02 3.77
N LEU A 48 7.94 -1.12 2.94
CA LEU A 48 9.33 -1.21 3.38
C LEU A 48 9.93 0.16 3.75
N GLY A 49 9.26 1.23 3.42
CA GLY A 49 9.65 2.58 3.85
C GLY A 49 9.49 2.76 5.36
N ILE A 50 8.57 2.04 5.97
CA ILE A 50 8.28 2.10 7.42
C ILE A 50 9.05 1.01 8.17
N ASN A 51 9.17 -0.17 7.59
CA ASN A 51 9.89 -1.30 8.19
C ASN A 51 11.37 -1.25 7.81
N LYS A 52 12.25 -1.10 8.80
CA LYS A 52 13.71 -1.03 8.63
C LYS A 52 14.43 -2.35 8.87
N GLU A 53 13.71 -3.41 9.18
CA GLU A 53 14.32 -4.72 9.40
C GLU A 53 15.01 -5.20 8.11
N GLU A 54 16.15 -5.87 8.27
CA GLU A 54 16.88 -6.48 7.14
C GLU A 54 16.12 -7.67 6.58
N GLU A 55 15.48 -8.43 7.47
CA GLU A 55 14.62 -9.56 7.14
C GLU A 55 13.15 -9.15 7.26
N ILE A 56 12.43 -9.26 6.16
CA ILE A 56 11.01 -8.93 6.09
C ILE A 56 10.23 -10.22 6.19
N ILE A 57 9.41 -10.33 7.22
CA ILE A 57 8.57 -11.49 7.47
C ILE A 57 7.16 -11.22 6.97
N ALA A 58 6.71 -12.02 6.01
CA ALA A 58 5.33 -12.04 5.55
C ALA A 58 4.62 -13.30 6.06
N GLU A 59 3.63 -13.11 6.92
CA GLU A 59 2.77 -14.19 7.39
C GLU A 59 1.59 -14.40 6.44
N ILE A 60 1.45 -15.61 5.94
CA ILE A 60 0.46 -16.02 4.96
C ILE A 60 -0.53 -16.96 5.62
N LYS A 61 -1.74 -16.47 5.86
CA LYS A 61 -2.80 -17.28 6.50
C LYS A 61 -3.56 -18.11 5.48
N VAL A 62 -3.69 -19.39 5.81
CA VAL A 62 -4.43 -20.39 5.02
C VAL A 62 -5.42 -21.09 5.94
N SER A 63 -6.64 -21.25 5.48
CA SER A 63 -7.70 -21.92 6.22
C SER A 63 -8.31 -23.06 5.42
N MET A 64 -8.97 -23.98 6.12
CA MET A 64 -9.75 -25.05 5.50
C MET A 64 -11.05 -24.50 4.90
N THR A 65 -11.45 -24.97 3.73
CA THR A 65 -12.61 -24.45 2.99
C THR A 65 -13.97 -24.90 3.49
N SER A 66 -14.02 -26.06 4.18
CA SER A 66 -15.29 -26.80 4.39
C SER A 66 -15.83 -26.76 5.82
N GLY A 67 -15.19 -26.02 6.74
CA GLY A 67 -15.55 -26.10 8.17
C GLY A 67 -15.39 -27.52 8.76
N VAL A 68 -14.75 -28.43 8.02
CA VAL A 68 -14.41 -29.77 8.51
C VAL A 68 -13.12 -29.63 9.30
N ILE A 69 -13.18 -30.03 10.57
CA ILE A 69 -11.99 -30.11 11.40
C ILE A 69 -11.22 -31.38 10.97
N ASN A 70 -9.95 -31.22 10.62
CA ASN A 70 -9.08 -32.34 10.29
C ASN A 70 -8.91 -33.27 11.50
N GLN A 71 -8.87 -34.56 11.25
CA GLN A 71 -8.72 -35.59 12.28
C GLN A 71 -7.27 -36.08 12.44
N TRP A 72 -6.37 -35.61 11.55
CA TRP A 72 -4.94 -36.00 11.53
C TRP A 72 -4.07 -34.79 11.16
N ASN A 73 -2.80 -34.90 11.46
CA ASN A 73 -1.83 -33.91 11.04
C ASN A 73 -1.56 -34.05 9.53
N PHE A 74 -1.51 -32.95 8.80
CA PHE A 74 -1.07 -32.95 7.41
C PHE A 74 -0.29 -31.65 7.10
N THR A 75 0.47 -31.67 6.03
CA THR A 75 1.19 -30.51 5.50
C THR A 75 0.68 -30.17 4.12
N ALA A 76 0.78 -28.89 3.76
CA ALA A 76 0.50 -28.40 2.43
C ALA A 76 1.62 -27.48 2.00
N GLY A 77 2.08 -27.63 0.76
CA GLY A 77 3.12 -26.80 0.19
C GLY A 77 2.59 -25.45 -0.30
N ILE A 78 3.46 -24.47 -0.24
CA ILE A 78 3.29 -23.18 -0.93
C ILE A 78 4.48 -23.00 -1.86
N THR A 79 4.24 -22.68 -3.12
CA THR A 79 5.28 -22.25 -4.04
C THR A 79 5.23 -20.74 -4.25
N ALA A 80 6.40 -20.12 -4.36
CA ALA A 80 6.55 -18.73 -4.74
C ALA A 80 7.13 -18.64 -6.15
N SER A 81 6.59 -17.70 -6.95
CA SER A 81 7.03 -17.45 -8.32
C SER A 81 7.83 -16.15 -8.42
N THR A 82 8.90 -16.18 -9.21
CA THR A 82 9.64 -15.00 -9.67
C THR A 82 9.54 -14.81 -11.18
N ASP A 83 8.61 -15.53 -11.83
CA ASP A 83 8.42 -15.47 -13.27
C ASP A 83 7.87 -14.09 -13.68
N GLN A 84 8.68 -13.34 -14.41
CA GLN A 84 8.32 -12.02 -14.91
C GLN A 84 7.05 -12.07 -15.79
N THR A 85 6.85 -13.16 -16.53
CA THR A 85 5.66 -13.31 -17.40
C THR A 85 4.37 -13.35 -16.55
N GLU A 86 4.39 -14.03 -15.41
CA GLU A 86 3.25 -14.07 -14.48
C GLU A 86 2.98 -12.69 -13.86
N ILE A 87 4.05 -11.97 -13.53
CA ILE A 87 3.97 -10.62 -12.96
C ILE A 87 3.44 -9.62 -13.99
N ASP A 88 3.89 -9.70 -15.24
CA ASP A 88 3.40 -8.86 -16.34
C ASP A 88 1.93 -9.10 -16.64
N ALA A 89 1.47 -10.35 -16.55
CA ALA A 89 0.05 -10.68 -16.66
C ALA A 89 -0.77 -10.05 -15.52
N TYR A 90 -0.26 -10.10 -14.29
CA TYR A 90 -0.88 -9.43 -13.15
C TYR A 90 -0.92 -7.91 -13.34
N ASN A 91 0.21 -7.31 -13.73
CA ASN A 91 0.31 -5.87 -13.99
C ASN A 91 -0.70 -5.40 -15.04
N THR A 92 -0.83 -6.16 -16.13
CA THR A 92 -1.81 -5.87 -17.19
C THR A 92 -3.24 -5.92 -16.67
N ALA A 93 -3.56 -6.92 -15.83
CA ALA A 93 -4.91 -7.11 -15.29
C ALA A 93 -5.28 -6.07 -14.24
N GLN A 94 -4.31 -5.58 -13.46
CA GLN A 94 -4.53 -4.65 -12.34
C GLN A 94 -4.14 -3.20 -12.65
N GLY A 95 -3.54 -2.92 -13.82
CA GLY A 95 -3.05 -1.59 -14.18
C GLY A 95 -1.87 -1.14 -13.30
N THR A 96 -0.98 -2.07 -12.93
CA THR A 96 0.20 -1.83 -12.09
C THR A 96 1.50 -2.00 -12.88
N ASP A 97 2.65 -1.69 -12.24
CA ASP A 97 4.00 -1.81 -12.81
C ASP A 97 4.97 -2.55 -11.86
N TYR A 98 4.46 -3.53 -11.13
CA TYR A 98 5.24 -4.28 -10.16
C TYR A 98 6.36 -5.08 -10.85
N LYS A 99 7.46 -5.25 -10.13
CA LYS A 99 8.64 -5.98 -10.58
C LYS A 99 8.75 -7.34 -9.90
N ALA A 100 9.38 -8.30 -10.57
CA ALA A 100 9.83 -9.51 -9.91
C ALA A 100 10.86 -9.18 -8.84
N VAL A 101 10.84 -9.90 -7.72
CA VAL A 101 11.94 -9.83 -6.77
C VAL A 101 13.22 -10.40 -7.39
N PRO A 102 14.40 -9.81 -7.11
CA PRO A 102 15.67 -10.38 -7.58
C PRO A 102 15.88 -11.82 -7.10
N GLU A 103 16.66 -12.56 -7.85
CA GLU A 103 17.08 -13.92 -7.45
C GLU A 103 17.72 -13.90 -6.06
N GLY A 104 17.32 -14.83 -5.19
CA GLY A 104 17.80 -14.92 -3.82
C GLY A 104 17.29 -13.82 -2.88
N ALA A 105 16.34 -13.00 -3.30
CA ALA A 105 15.74 -11.98 -2.43
C ALA A 105 14.79 -12.59 -1.39
N PHE A 106 14.24 -13.77 -1.62
CA PHE A 106 13.60 -14.54 -0.56
C PHE A 106 14.29 -15.90 -0.43
N TYR A 107 14.38 -16.42 0.77
CA TYR A 107 15.18 -17.61 1.05
C TYR A 107 14.48 -18.62 1.95
N GLN A 108 13.30 -18.26 2.47
CA GLN A 108 12.53 -19.16 3.29
C GLN A 108 11.06 -19.06 2.91
N LEU A 109 10.48 -20.21 2.66
CA LEU A 109 9.05 -20.39 2.51
C LEU A 109 8.71 -21.73 3.18
N GLU A 110 8.08 -21.66 4.35
CA GLU A 110 7.76 -22.85 5.13
C GLU A 110 6.46 -23.47 4.67
N ASP A 111 6.41 -24.80 4.69
CA ASP A 111 5.19 -25.55 4.48
C ASP A 111 4.14 -25.25 5.56
N LEU A 112 2.89 -25.31 5.15
CA LEU A 112 1.76 -25.16 6.04
C LEU A 112 1.57 -26.42 6.87
N ILE A 113 1.52 -26.28 8.18
CA ILE A 113 1.27 -27.39 9.10
C ILE A 113 -0.14 -27.29 9.66
N PHE A 114 -0.97 -28.27 9.35
CA PHE A 114 -2.31 -28.41 9.92
C PHE A 114 -2.32 -29.54 10.94
N SER A 115 -2.28 -29.18 12.22
CA SER A 115 -2.40 -30.14 13.30
C SER A 115 -3.84 -30.67 13.42
N SER A 116 -4.02 -31.88 13.93
CA SER A 116 -5.33 -32.47 14.20
C SER A 116 -6.17 -31.51 15.06
N GLY A 117 -7.37 -31.25 14.65
CA GLY A 117 -8.28 -30.32 15.33
C GLY A 117 -8.09 -28.82 14.98
N ILE A 118 -7.11 -28.47 14.16
CA ILE A 118 -6.81 -27.09 13.77
C ILE A 118 -7.23 -26.87 12.31
N SER A 119 -7.99 -25.81 12.08
CA SER A 119 -8.53 -25.47 10.74
C SER A 119 -7.75 -24.37 10.03
N GLU A 120 -6.71 -23.83 10.64
CA GLU A 120 -5.91 -22.73 10.13
C GLU A 120 -4.41 -23.04 10.23
N SER A 121 -3.63 -22.52 9.32
CA SER A 121 -2.17 -22.56 9.35
C SER A 121 -1.59 -21.25 8.84
N VAL A 122 -0.36 -20.95 9.23
CA VAL A 122 0.38 -19.77 8.80
C VAL A 122 1.67 -20.21 8.14
N GLY A 123 1.82 -19.90 6.87
CA GLY A 123 3.10 -19.98 6.17
C GLY A 123 3.92 -18.72 6.40
N VAL A 124 5.23 -18.85 6.42
CA VAL A 124 6.15 -17.74 6.62
C VAL A 124 7.03 -17.59 5.37
N LEU A 125 6.97 -16.40 4.77
CA LEU A 125 7.88 -16.00 3.71
C LEU A 125 8.86 -14.98 4.29
N VAL A 126 10.17 -15.25 4.20
CA VAL A 126 11.23 -14.34 4.64
C VAL A 126 11.93 -13.74 3.42
N VAL A 127 11.97 -12.41 3.36
CA VAL A 127 12.57 -11.66 2.26
C VAL A 127 13.75 -10.84 2.79
N ASP A 128 14.88 -10.91 2.09
CA ASP A 128 16.09 -10.13 2.34
C ASP A 128 15.95 -8.73 1.70
N ARG A 129 15.74 -7.72 2.54
CA ARG A 129 15.61 -6.33 2.10
C ARG A 129 16.84 -5.82 1.36
N SER A 130 18.03 -6.29 1.70
CA SER A 130 19.29 -5.82 1.09
C SER A 130 19.38 -6.14 -0.40
N LYS A 131 18.62 -7.12 -0.88
CA LYS A 131 18.52 -7.50 -2.29
C LYS A 131 17.53 -6.64 -3.08
N LEU A 132 16.70 -5.86 -2.40
CA LEU A 132 15.70 -5.03 -3.05
C LEU A 132 16.25 -3.62 -3.32
N THR A 133 15.78 -3.00 -4.39
CA THR A 133 16.18 -1.63 -4.77
C THR A 133 15.02 -0.67 -4.50
N LYS A 134 15.31 0.48 -3.89
CA LYS A 134 14.34 1.57 -3.73
C LYS A 134 13.82 2.04 -5.08
N GLY A 135 12.62 2.60 -5.09
CA GLY A 135 11.96 3.11 -6.29
C GLY A 135 11.15 2.05 -7.04
N ALA A 136 10.89 0.91 -6.41
CA ALA A 136 10.10 -0.15 -7.01
C ALA A 136 9.08 -0.72 -6.03
N THR A 137 8.02 -1.29 -6.58
CA THR A 137 7.12 -2.20 -5.87
C THR A 137 7.33 -3.58 -6.46
N TYR A 138 7.51 -4.57 -5.60
CA TYR A 138 7.77 -5.95 -6.00
C TYR A 138 6.54 -6.80 -5.75
N LEU A 139 6.36 -7.82 -6.59
CA LEU A 139 5.30 -8.81 -6.47
C LEU A 139 5.89 -10.21 -6.32
N ILE A 140 5.39 -10.97 -5.35
CA ILE A 140 5.71 -12.39 -5.19
C ILE A 140 4.38 -13.15 -5.25
N PRO A 141 4.04 -13.75 -6.39
CA PRO A 141 2.91 -14.66 -6.50
C PRO A 141 3.17 -15.93 -5.69
N LEU A 142 2.24 -16.28 -4.82
CA LEU A 142 2.24 -17.53 -4.06
C LEU A 142 1.11 -18.43 -4.56
N GLN A 143 1.36 -19.73 -4.62
CA GLN A 143 0.40 -20.72 -5.03
C GLN A 143 0.39 -21.90 -4.06
N LEU A 144 -0.81 -22.33 -3.65
CA LEU A 144 -0.98 -23.58 -2.90
C LEU A 144 -0.69 -24.77 -3.80
N GLU A 145 0.13 -25.68 -3.32
CA GLU A 145 0.42 -26.93 -4.01
C GLU A 145 -0.71 -27.94 -3.84
N GLN A 146 -1.02 -28.62 -4.91
CA GLN A 146 -1.96 -29.74 -4.88
C GLN A 146 -1.27 -30.95 -4.28
N SER A 147 -1.88 -31.58 -3.29
CA SER A 147 -1.43 -32.85 -2.73
C SER A 147 -2.51 -33.92 -2.85
N GLU A 148 -2.13 -35.19 -2.63
CA GLU A 148 -3.07 -36.32 -2.67
C GLU A 148 -4.16 -36.22 -1.59
N ASP A 149 -3.87 -35.53 -0.50
CA ASP A 149 -4.77 -35.34 0.65
C ASP A 149 -5.74 -34.17 0.47
N LEU A 150 -5.53 -33.34 -0.55
CA LEU A 150 -6.31 -32.14 -0.80
C LEU A 150 -7.27 -32.31 -1.96
N GLU A 151 -8.48 -31.79 -1.79
CA GLU A 151 -9.44 -31.59 -2.87
C GLU A 151 -8.88 -30.61 -3.90
N THR A 152 -9.40 -30.64 -5.14
CA THR A 152 -9.01 -29.68 -6.16
C THR A 152 -9.20 -28.26 -5.66
N ILE A 153 -8.10 -27.52 -5.52
CA ILE A 153 -8.10 -26.12 -5.08
C ILE A 153 -8.60 -25.27 -6.25
N THR A 154 -9.65 -24.48 -6.02
CA THR A 154 -10.20 -23.60 -7.06
C THR A 154 -9.23 -22.46 -7.41
N SER A 155 -9.25 -21.97 -8.64
CA SER A 155 -8.36 -20.91 -9.11
C SER A 155 -8.37 -19.66 -8.24
N ASP A 156 -9.55 -19.26 -7.77
CA ASP A 156 -9.75 -17.99 -7.05
C ASP A 156 -9.19 -17.99 -5.62
N THR A 157 -8.98 -19.17 -5.05
CA THR A 157 -8.47 -19.31 -3.68
C THR A 157 -7.07 -19.92 -3.61
N LYS A 158 -6.52 -20.28 -4.77
CA LYS A 158 -5.23 -20.97 -4.92
C LYS A 158 -4.05 -20.01 -4.91
N LYS A 159 -4.27 -18.72 -5.25
CA LYS A 159 -3.22 -17.72 -5.38
C LYS A 159 -3.32 -16.65 -4.30
N HIS A 160 -2.16 -16.22 -3.84
CA HIS A 160 -1.98 -15.06 -2.96
C HIS A 160 -0.80 -14.24 -3.47
N TYR A 161 -0.86 -12.93 -3.30
CA TYR A 161 0.16 -12.02 -3.78
C TYR A 161 0.79 -11.25 -2.61
N VAL A 162 2.10 -11.43 -2.40
CA VAL A 162 2.84 -10.58 -1.47
C VAL A 162 3.38 -9.39 -2.25
N ILE A 163 2.98 -8.20 -1.85
CA ILE A 163 3.34 -6.93 -2.48
C ILE A 163 4.29 -6.19 -1.53
N LEU A 164 5.53 -5.99 -1.98
CA LEU A 164 6.56 -5.28 -1.22
C LEU A 164 6.74 -3.88 -1.83
N LYS A 165 6.22 -2.86 -1.17
CA LYS A 165 6.33 -1.47 -1.62
C LYS A 165 7.61 -0.87 -1.06
N TYR A 166 8.62 -0.63 -1.91
CA TYR A 166 9.90 -0.05 -1.53
C TYR A 166 10.16 1.26 -2.28
N MET A 167 9.35 2.29 -1.98
CA MET A 167 9.50 3.59 -2.65
C MET A 167 10.45 4.52 -1.90
N PHE A 168 10.17 4.85 -0.65
CA PHE A 168 10.99 5.73 0.17
C PHE A 168 11.37 5.09 1.49
N ASP A 169 12.51 5.48 2.02
CA ASP A 169 12.80 5.36 3.44
C ASP A 169 12.30 6.61 4.14
N MET A 170 11.36 6.45 5.08
CA MET A 170 10.67 7.58 5.71
C MET A 170 11.57 8.44 6.60
N VAL A 171 12.78 7.99 6.89
CA VAL A 171 13.79 8.76 7.64
C VAL A 171 14.88 9.26 6.70
N ASP A 172 15.51 8.36 5.94
CA ASP A 172 16.70 8.69 5.17
C ASP A 172 16.39 9.50 3.91
N ASP A 173 15.21 9.33 3.33
CA ASP A 173 14.77 10.07 2.14
C ASP A 173 13.96 11.33 2.48
N LYS A 174 13.74 11.64 3.77
CA LYS A 174 13.13 12.91 4.20
C LYS A 174 14.02 14.07 3.83
N ILE A 175 13.44 15.08 3.21
CA ILE A 175 14.15 16.29 2.82
C ILE A 175 14.08 17.26 3.99
N ASP A 176 15.23 17.70 4.47
CA ASP A 176 15.32 18.82 5.38
C ASP A 176 14.99 20.12 4.63
N LEU A 177 13.94 20.82 5.05
CA LEU A 177 13.45 22.05 4.43
C LEU A 177 14.14 23.30 4.96
N THR A 178 15.01 23.19 5.98
CA THR A 178 15.72 24.33 6.55
C THR A 178 16.54 25.04 5.47
N ASP A 179 16.34 26.35 5.34
CA ASP A 179 17.00 27.21 4.35
C ASP A 179 16.81 26.82 2.88
N LYS A 180 15.90 25.88 2.60
CA LYS A 180 15.63 25.40 1.23
C LYS A 180 14.30 25.88 0.65
N ILE A 181 13.42 26.41 1.49
CA ILE A 181 12.08 26.85 1.10
C ILE A 181 12.04 28.38 0.96
N THR A 182 11.42 28.86 -0.08
CA THR A 182 11.27 30.32 -0.34
C THR A 182 9.83 30.64 -0.76
N ASP A 183 9.41 31.88 -0.51
CA ASP A 183 8.18 32.46 -1.00
C ASP A 183 8.52 33.49 -2.09
N PRO A 184 8.52 33.07 -3.37
CA PRO A 184 9.03 33.90 -4.47
C PRO A 184 8.17 35.14 -4.76
N LEU A 185 6.91 35.16 -4.31
CA LEU A 185 5.98 36.28 -4.52
C LEU A 185 5.74 37.10 -3.25
N SER A 186 6.43 36.80 -2.14
CA SER A 186 6.23 37.46 -0.86
C SER A 186 4.77 37.41 -0.39
N CYS A 187 4.10 36.29 -0.67
CA CYS A 187 2.70 36.07 -0.32
C CYS A 187 2.48 35.74 1.16
N GLY A 188 3.51 35.32 1.87
CA GLY A 188 3.41 34.88 3.27
C GLY A 188 2.96 35.99 4.21
N ALA A 189 2.03 35.67 5.09
CA ALA A 189 1.60 36.52 6.20
C ALA A 189 2.49 36.35 7.44
N ASN A 190 3.18 35.22 7.54
CA ASN A 190 4.04 34.81 8.64
C ASN A 190 5.23 33.97 8.13
N SER A 191 6.00 33.39 9.04
CA SER A 191 7.24 32.70 8.71
C SER A 191 7.02 31.39 7.95
N LEU A 192 7.83 31.16 6.90
CA LEU A 192 7.91 29.87 6.21
C LEU A 192 8.40 28.75 7.14
N SER A 193 9.16 29.07 8.21
CA SER A 193 9.63 28.05 9.16
C SER A 193 8.50 27.31 9.86
N PHE A 194 7.31 27.88 9.94
CA PHE A 194 6.13 27.23 10.48
C PHE A 194 5.65 26.01 9.67
N LEU A 195 6.18 25.81 8.46
CA LEU A 195 5.92 24.62 7.67
C LEU A 195 6.76 23.40 8.09
N TYR A 196 7.80 23.58 8.91
CA TYR A 196 8.73 22.51 9.25
C TYR A 196 9.32 22.64 10.68
N ASP A 197 8.60 23.31 11.59
CA ASP A 197 9.03 23.46 12.98
C ASP A 197 8.56 22.35 13.91
N ASP A 198 7.84 21.35 13.38
CA ASP A 198 7.22 20.25 14.10
C ASP A 198 6.20 20.69 15.19
N ASP A 199 5.67 21.94 15.08
CA ASP A 199 4.64 22.50 15.96
C ASP A 199 3.32 22.74 15.20
N THR A 200 2.39 21.83 15.30
CA THR A 200 1.08 21.94 14.63
C THR A 200 0.18 23.09 15.16
N SER A 201 0.60 23.78 16.21
CA SER A 201 -0.09 24.99 16.70
C SER A 201 0.30 26.25 15.92
N THR A 202 1.42 26.23 15.21
CA THR A 202 1.84 27.26 14.25
C THR A 202 1.34 26.92 12.86
N ALA A 203 1.36 27.85 11.94
CA ALA A 203 1.04 27.59 10.53
C ALA A 203 1.60 28.68 9.62
N TYR A 204 2.10 28.29 8.46
CA TYR A 204 2.28 29.21 7.34
C TYR A 204 0.93 29.54 6.73
N GLU A 205 0.73 30.79 6.44
CA GLU A 205 -0.48 31.32 5.79
C GLU A 205 -0.11 32.40 4.82
N THR A 206 -0.73 32.39 3.65
CA THR A 206 -0.57 33.47 2.68
C THR A 206 -1.49 34.65 3.02
N LYS A 207 -1.13 35.85 2.56
CA LYS A 207 -1.97 37.04 2.67
C LYS A 207 -3.16 36.95 1.72
N TYR A 208 -4.25 37.56 2.11
CA TYR A 208 -5.43 37.74 1.24
C TYR A 208 -5.12 38.55 -0.02
N GLN A 209 -4.05 39.30 -0.02
CA GLN A 209 -3.63 40.15 -1.14
C GLN A 209 -2.15 39.87 -1.40
N SER A 210 -1.82 39.49 -2.62
CA SER A 210 -0.42 39.39 -3.03
C SER A 210 0.20 40.76 -2.97
N ALA A 211 1.27 40.93 -2.20
CA ALA A 211 1.91 42.25 -2.01
C ALA A 211 2.74 42.66 -3.23
N SER A 212 3.15 41.73 -4.08
CA SER A 212 3.97 41.99 -5.25
C SER A 212 3.87 40.87 -6.26
N GLY A 213 3.73 41.18 -7.52
CA GLY A 213 3.83 40.26 -8.63
C GLY A 213 2.51 39.65 -9.09
N ASN A 214 2.64 38.83 -10.08
CA ASN A 214 1.56 38.17 -10.77
C ASN A 214 1.33 36.77 -10.14
N ALA A 215 0.19 36.60 -9.47
CA ALA A 215 -0.21 35.30 -8.92
C ALA A 215 -0.87 34.40 -9.98
N GLN A 216 -0.51 34.54 -11.25
CA GLN A 216 -1.07 33.76 -12.35
C GLN A 216 -1.00 32.25 -12.12
N TYR A 217 0.02 31.79 -11.40
CA TYR A 217 0.23 30.37 -11.09
C TYR A 217 -0.14 30.01 -9.65
N GLY A 218 -1.03 30.78 -9.02
CA GLY A 218 -1.38 30.63 -7.61
C GLY A 218 -0.37 31.31 -6.68
N GLN A 219 -0.39 30.93 -5.40
CA GLN A 219 0.51 31.46 -4.37
C GLN A 219 1.53 30.39 -4.02
N PRO A 220 2.72 30.38 -4.66
CA PRO A 220 3.65 29.28 -4.58
C PRO A 220 4.60 29.39 -3.40
N ILE A 221 5.14 28.24 -3.02
CA ILE A 221 6.40 28.08 -2.30
C ILE A 221 7.36 27.28 -3.18
N ASP A 222 8.62 27.72 -3.22
CA ASP A 222 9.67 27.08 -3.99
C ASP A 222 10.64 26.35 -3.06
N ILE A 223 11.03 25.16 -3.42
CA ILE A 223 11.88 24.29 -2.61
C ILE A 223 13.10 23.88 -3.43
N ASN A 224 14.29 24.23 -2.95
CA ASN A 224 15.54 23.71 -3.48
C ASN A 224 15.80 22.34 -2.85
N LEU A 225 15.77 21.28 -3.63
CA LEU A 225 15.90 19.91 -3.15
C LEU A 225 17.34 19.54 -2.77
N GLY A 226 18.33 20.35 -3.20
CA GLY A 226 19.74 20.18 -2.89
C GLY A 226 20.43 19.05 -3.69
N LYS A 227 19.67 18.25 -4.43
CA LYS A 227 20.15 17.19 -5.33
C LYS A 227 19.10 16.92 -6.41
N GLU A 228 19.50 16.25 -7.48
CA GLU A 228 18.58 15.76 -8.48
C GLU A 228 17.74 14.63 -7.94
N MET A 229 16.45 14.65 -8.27
CA MET A 229 15.44 13.66 -7.88
C MET A 229 14.60 13.25 -9.08
N ARG A 230 14.02 12.06 -9.01
CA ARG A 230 13.05 11.55 -10.00
C ARG A 230 11.72 11.19 -9.40
N ALA A 231 11.63 11.10 -8.08
CA ALA A 231 10.39 10.80 -7.39
C ALA A 231 10.25 11.68 -6.15
N ILE A 232 9.00 12.03 -5.86
CA ILE A 232 8.66 12.86 -4.71
C ILE A 232 7.36 12.38 -4.07
N MET A 233 7.30 12.49 -2.76
CA MET A 233 6.10 12.34 -1.95
C MET A 233 6.07 13.44 -0.92
N PHE A 234 4.90 13.95 -0.58
CA PHE A 234 4.76 14.95 0.48
C PHE A 234 3.59 14.65 1.40
N GLU A 235 3.70 15.19 2.59
CA GLU A 235 2.66 15.19 3.60
C GLU A 235 2.46 16.63 4.08
N TYR A 236 1.22 17.05 4.28
CA TYR A 236 0.94 18.29 4.99
C TYR A 236 -0.12 18.11 6.05
N ILE A 237 -0.10 18.99 7.05
CA ILE A 237 -1.11 19.05 8.10
C ILE A 237 -1.92 20.33 7.91
N THR A 238 -3.26 20.20 7.98
CA THR A 238 -4.16 21.34 7.84
C THR A 238 -4.10 22.27 9.04
N LYS A 239 -4.20 23.57 8.77
CA LYS A 239 -4.18 24.61 9.80
C LYS A 239 -5.42 24.65 10.71
N GLY A 240 -6.60 24.36 10.18
CA GLY A 240 -7.82 24.19 10.96
C GLY A 240 -8.67 25.40 11.26
N TRP A 241 -8.31 26.58 10.78
CA TRP A 241 -9.19 27.75 10.87
C TRP A 241 -9.21 28.53 9.55
N ASN A 242 -10.20 29.38 9.39
CA ASN A 242 -10.38 30.29 8.27
C ASN A 242 -10.64 29.65 6.90
N ASN A 243 -10.98 28.35 6.84
CA ASN A 243 -11.22 27.66 5.58
C ASN A 243 -10.07 27.82 4.55
N SER A 244 -8.84 28.02 5.03
CA SER A 244 -7.66 28.25 4.17
C SER A 244 -7.01 26.95 3.67
N GLY A 245 -7.62 25.81 3.94
CA GLY A 245 -7.13 24.52 3.46
C GLY A 245 -7.05 24.49 1.92
N PRO A 246 -5.99 23.89 1.35
CA PRO A 246 -5.89 23.68 -0.08
C PRO A 246 -7.02 22.84 -0.65
N LYS A 247 -7.58 23.25 -1.79
CA LYS A 247 -8.59 22.53 -2.56
C LYS A 247 -8.06 22.05 -3.91
N VAL A 248 -7.14 22.81 -4.49
CA VAL A 248 -6.38 22.44 -5.69
C VAL A 248 -4.92 22.80 -5.47
N ILE A 249 -4.06 21.79 -5.54
CA ILE A 249 -2.60 21.94 -5.45
C ILE A 249 -2.00 21.58 -6.81
N LYS A 250 -1.07 22.40 -7.31
CA LYS A 250 -0.20 22.04 -8.42
C LYS A 250 1.25 21.95 -7.97
N LEU A 251 1.93 20.97 -8.51
CA LEU A 251 3.37 20.84 -8.39
C LEU A 251 4.02 21.16 -9.73
N PHE A 252 5.13 21.86 -9.68
CA PHE A 252 5.99 22.12 -10.83
C PHE A 252 7.40 21.69 -10.49
N THR A 253 8.16 21.29 -11.50
CA THR A 253 9.56 20.90 -11.37
C THR A 253 10.46 21.82 -12.20
N SER A 254 11.68 22.00 -11.73
CA SER A 254 12.71 22.78 -12.43
C SER A 254 14.11 22.24 -12.14
N ASN A 255 15.05 22.53 -13.04
CA ASN A 255 16.49 22.25 -12.83
C ASN A 255 17.28 23.51 -12.49
N ASP A 256 16.72 24.70 -12.69
CA ASP A 256 17.39 26.00 -12.48
C ASP A 256 16.66 26.94 -11.50
N GLY A 257 15.49 26.53 -11.01
CA GLY A 257 14.64 27.33 -10.12
C GLY A 257 13.95 28.53 -10.80
N THR A 258 14.06 28.63 -12.12
CA THR A 258 13.49 29.74 -12.90
C THR A 258 12.53 29.27 -13.98
N ASN A 259 12.88 28.22 -14.68
CA ASN A 259 12.06 27.62 -15.73
C ASN A 259 11.29 26.43 -15.16
N TRP A 260 9.97 26.56 -15.07
CA TRP A 260 9.10 25.60 -14.40
C TRP A 260 8.26 24.82 -15.39
N ASN A 261 8.23 23.48 -15.20
CA ASN A 261 7.36 22.58 -15.94
C ASN A 261 6.26 22.07 -15.01
N GLU A 262 5.02 22.11 -15.47
CA GLU A 262 3.91 21.50 -14.73
C GLU A 262 4.17 20.01 -14.57
N PHE A 263 4.00 19.51 -13.36
CA PHE A 263 4.31 18.13 -13.01
C PHE A 263 3.05 17.33 -12.64
N VAL A 264 2.24 17.87 -11.74
CA VAL A 264 1.00 17.21 -11.32
C VAL A 264 -0.01 18.22 -10.75
N GLU A 265 -1.30 17.98 -10.97
CA GLU A 265 -2.41 18.62 -10.29
C GLU A 265 -3.08 17.64 -9.34
N ILE A 266 -3.43 18.11 -8.14
CA ILE A 266 -4.08 17.35 -7.08
C ILE A 266 -5.33 18.11 -6.67
N ASN A 267 -6.50 17.53 -6.92
CA ASN A 267 -7.81 18.12 -6.62
C ASN A 267 -8.76 17.11 -5.94
N GLU A 268 -8.26 15.90 -5.62
CA GLU A 268 -9.02 14.85 -4.96
C GLU A 268 -8.29 14.35 -3.71
N GLY A 269 -9.07 13.86 -2.73
CA GLY A 269 -8.53 13.27 -1.51
C GLY A 269 -7.94 14.27 -0.51
N LEU A 270 -7.98 15.57 -0.80
CA LEU A 270 -7.52 16.61 0.11
C LEU A 270 -8.50 16.78 1.29
N PRO A 271 -8.02 17.06 2.51
CA PRO A 271 -8.87 17.32 3.66
C PRO A 271 -9.81 18.50 3.43
N THR A 272 -11.02 18.42 3.99
CA THR A 272 -11.99 19.52 3.90
C THR A 272 -11.59 20.73 4.75
N ALA A 273 -12.06 21.90 4.38
CA ALA A 273 -11.62 23.20 4.88
C ALA A 273 -11.69 23.44 6.38
N SER A 274 -12.69 22.84 7.05
CA SER A 274 -12.98 23.11 8.46
C SER A 274 -12.21 22.21 9.44
N GLU A 275 -11.43 21.25 8.91
CA GLU A 275 -10.74 20.25 9.73
C GLU A 275 -9.29 20.62 9.92
N GLY A 276 -8.94 21.08 11.14
CA GLY A 276 -7.58 21.28 11.56
C GLY A 276 -6.91 20.03 12.05
N GLY A 277 -5.57 19.99 11.91
CA GLY A 277 -4.77 18.88 12.36
C GLY A 277 -4.99 17.58 11.56
N LYS A 278 -5.58 17.67 10.36
CA LYS A 278 -5.73 16.54 9.45
C LYS A 278 -4.50 16.42 8.57
N THR A 279 -3.99 15.22 8.51
CA THR A 279 -2.85 14.88 7.66
C THR A 279 -3.32 14.45 6.29
N TYR A 280 -2.74 15.04 5.25
CA TYR A 280 -2.80 14.54 3.89
C TYR A 280 -1.45 13.96 3.51
N THR A 281 -1.42 12.75 3.03
CA THR A 281 -0.22 12.11 2.48
C THR A 281 -0.45 11.85 0.99
N SER A 282 0.41 12.40 0.13
CA SER A 282 0.29 12.21 -1.30
C SER A 282 0.68 10.79 -1.71
N LYS A 283 0.25 10.37 -2.90
CA LYS A 283 0.92 9.26 -3.59
C LYS A 283 2.35 9.68 -3.97
N VAL A 284 3.15 8.71 -4.38
CA VAL A 284 4.45 8.99 -5.00
C VAL A 284 4.23 9.49 -6.41
N PHE A 285 4.84 10.61 -6.74
CA PHE A 285 4.87 11.18 -8.08
C PHE A 285 6.25 10.94 -8.69
N THR A 286 6.31 10.36 -9.87
CA THR A 286 7.56 10.07 -10.59
C THR A 286 7.68 10.91 -11.84
N SER A 287 8.89 11.37 -12.14
CA SER A 287 9.21 12.11 -13.36
C SER A 287 10.19 11.31 -14.23
N PRO A 288 9.99 11.24 -15.55
CA PRO A 288 10.94 10.63 -16.45
C PRO A 288 12.28 11.39 -16.49
N ASN A 289 12.25 12.69 -16.24
CA ASN A 289 13.42 13.55 -16.19
C ASN A 289 13.76 13.92 -14.74
N PRO A 290 15.07 13.99 -14.38
CA PRO A 290 15.46 14.47 -13.05
C PRO A 290 15.13 15.96 -12.90
N PHE A 291 14.96 16.39 -11.65
CA PHE A 291 14.71 17.79 -11.27
C PHE A 291 15.37 18.11 -9.93
N SER A 292 15.79 19.35 -9.73
CA SER A 292 16.48 19.82 -8.53
C SER A 292 15.66 20.80 -7.70
N TYR A 293 14.57 21.31 -8.25
CA TYR A 293 13.66 22.25 -7.59
C TYR A 293 12.22 21.78 -7.73
N LEU A 294 11.45 21.96 -6.67
CA LEU A 294 10.02 21.72 -6.63
C LEU A 294 9.30 23.03 -6.29
N ARG A 295 8.25 23.36 -7.02
CA ARG A 295 7.28 24.39 -6.64
C ARG A 295 5.99 23.72 -6.24
N LEU A 296 5.52 23.99 -5.03
CA LEU A 296 4.18 23.67 -4.59
C LEU A 296 3.36 24.97 -4.62
N THR A 297 2.25 24.95 -5.34
CA THR A 297 1.35 26.08 -5.40
C THR A 297 -0.08 25.66 -5.13
N VAL A 298 -0.80 26.48 -4.36
CA VAL A 298 -2.23 26.32 -4.14
C VAL A 298 -2.96 27.21 -5.12
N MET A 299 -3.70 26.57 -6.03
CA MET A 299 -4.46 27.26 -7.07
C MET A 299 -5.83 27.70 -6.56
N GLU A 300 -6.44 26.89 -5.69
CA GLU A 300 -7.71 27.14 -5.04
C GLU A 300 -7.66 26.64 -3.59
N SER A 301 -8.14 27.46 -2.67
CA SER A 301 -8.44 27.06 -1.30
C SER A 301 -9.96 27.03 -1.10
N TYR A 302 -10.41 26.59 0.06
CA TYR A 302 -11.85 26.67 0.37
C TYR A 302 -12.36 28.10 0.57
N LEU A 303 -11.49 29.10 0.60
CA LEU A 303 -11.85 30.51 0.55
C LEU A 303 -12.07 31.02 -0.88
N GLY A 304 -11.61 30.30 -1.90
CA GLY A 304 -11.72 30.63 -3.32
C GLY A 304 -10.40 30.57 -4.09
N ASN A 305 -10.38 31.18 -5.25
CA ASN A 305 -9.21 31.20 -6.14
C ASN A 305 -8.02 31.93 -5.54
N CYS A 306 -6.87 31.26 -5.55
CA CYS A 306 -5.57 31.81 -5.19
C CYS A 306 -4.83 32.34 -6.42
N ILE A 307 -5.47 32.37 -7.60
CA ILE A 307 -4.92 32.80 -8.87
C ILE A 307 -5.41 34.23 -9.17
N GLY A 308 -4.56 35.08 -9.73
CA GLY A 308 -4.97 36.35 -10.26
C GLY A 308 -3.78 37.27 -10.51
N GLU A 309 -4.03 38.34 -11.25
CA GLU A 309 -3.09 39.45 -11.45
C GLU A 309 -3.36 40.52 -10.42
N PHE A 310 -2.35 40.93 -9.68
CA PHE A 310 -2.43 42.12 -8.86
C PHE A 310 -2.44 43.36 -9.76
N GLN A 311 -3.58 44.06 -9.81
CA GLN A 311 -3.66 45.36 -10.46
C GLN A 311 -3.35 46.41 -9.42
N PRO A 312 -2.32 47.26 -9.62
CA PRO A 312 -2.08 48.41 -8.72
C PRO A 312 -3.33 49.25 -8.55
N GLY A 313 -3.78 49.43 -7.32
CA GLY A 313 -5.04 50.15 -7.02
C GLY A 313 -6.31 49.30 -7.05
N SER A 314 -6.22 48.00 -7.34
CA SER A 314 -7.34 47.06 -7.24
C SER A 314 -7.64 46.71 -5.78
N THR A 315 -8.92 46.61 -5.46
CA THR A 315 -9.43 46.08 -4.19
C THR A 315 -9.71 44.59 -4.29
N SER A 316 -9.25 43.91 -5.35
CA SER A 316 -9.42 42.48 -5.54
C SER A 316 -8.60 41.71 -4.52
N TRP A 317 -9.28 40.90 -3.75
CA TRP A 317 -8.68 40.02 -2.74
C TRP A 317 -8.53 38.64 -3.33
N TYR A 318 -7.33 38.05 -3.17
CA TYR A 318 -7.13 36.62 -3.44
C TYR A 318 -7.48 35.84 -2.20
N ALA A 319 -7.98 34.62 -2.39
CA ALA A 319 -8.13 33.72 -1.30
C ALA A 319 -6.75 33.35 -0.76
N CYS A 320 -6.62 33.26 0.55
CA CYS A 320 -5.40 32.74 1.18
C CYS A 320 -5.48 31.21 1.35
N TRP A 321 -4.32 30.61 1.54
CA TRP A 321 -4.20 29.24 1.97
C TRP A 321 -3.21 29.12 3.13
N GLY A 322 -3.30 28.02 3.87
CA GLY A 322 -2.40 27.75 4.99
C GLY A 322 -2.23 26.27 5.28
N MET A 323 -1.06 25.94 5.79
CA MET A 323 -0.69 24.62 6.27
C MET A 323 0.04 24.77 7.60
N ALA A 324 -0.21 23.84 8.55
CA ALA A 324 0.51 23.80 9.81
C ALA A 324 1.89 23.16 9.64
N GLU A 325 1.98 22.09 8.84
CA GLU A 325 3.21 21.36 8.60
C GLU A 325 3.30 20.90 7.15
N LEU A 326 4.54 20.82 6.63
CA LEU A 326 4.88 20.23 5.35
C LEU A 326 6.09 19.30 5.51
N LYS A 327 5.97 18.07 5.09
CA LYS A 327 7.06 17.11 5.01
C LYS A 327 7.22 16.64 3.58
N LEU A 328 8.45 16.41 3.18
CA LEU A 328 8.79 16.05 1.81
C LEU A 328 9.80 14.91 1.79
N TRP A 329 9.62 13.97 0.90
CA TRP A 329 10.54 12.87 0.63
C TRP A 329 10.86 12.84 -0.86
N GLY A 330 12.13 12.51 -1.19
CA GLY A 330 12.57 12.48 -2.57
C GLY A 330 13.77 11.58 -2.83
N MET A 331 13.79 10.98 -4.02
CA MET A 331 14.88 10.14 -4.49
C MET A 331 15.14 10.28 -5.99
#